data_daa385bd859fbb79c73f2485a5f4040b
#
_entry.id   daa385bd859fbb79c73f2485a5f4040b
#
_cell.length_a   1.000
_cell.length_b   1.000
_cell.length_c   1.000
_cell.angle_alpha   90.00
_cell.angle_beta   90.00
_cell.angle_gamma   90.00
#
_symmetry.space_group_name_H-M   'P 1'
#
loop_
_entity.id
_entity.type
_entity.pdbx_description
1 polymer ?
#
loop_
_entity_poly.entity_id
_entity_poly.type
_entity_poly.pdbx_seq_one_letter_code
_entity_poly.pdbx_strand_id
1 'polypeptide(L)'
;LMLTVGLVFAPWYLQIPLGIINGLYIAVLFVVGHDAAHGALFPRRWMNRFAARLALLPALHPLSSWIHSHNRQHHAFTNIREKDSSLPPLDLAEYRSRSAVGRWVTRRCRTWYGIGLHYFLDIWWKWEFAPSRNRAPKNPKAFRRDRLLVILFAVVWLTALSAAVNFDPLLTIPQVLLGFGMHCQMQWHTLGDRETEPGEPGVLRRVRSHGHRACA
;
A
#
# COMPACT_ATOMS: atom_id res chain seq x y z
N LEU A 1 16.23 5.59 -5.72
CA LEU A 1 17.01 6.79 -5.39
C LEU A 1 17.73 7.35 -6.62
N MET A 2 18.62 6.60 -7.30
CA MET A 2 19.30 7.10 -8.51
C MET A 2 18.32 7.50 -9.61
N LEU A 3 17.26 6.72 -9.84
CA LEU A 3 16.23 7.07 -10.80
C LEU A 3 15.49 8.35 -10.41
N THR A 4 15.19 8.53 -9.13
CA THR A 4 14.56 9.75 -8.60
C THR A 4 15.45 10.97 -8.76
N VAL A 5 16.76 10.83 -8.55
CA VAL A 5 17.75 11.89 -8.80
C VAL A 5 17.83 12.20 -10.30
N GLY A 6 17.93 11.17 -11.15
CA GLY A 6 17.94 11.35 -12.61
C GLY A 6 16.69 12.04 -13.17
N LEU A 7 15.53 11.80 -12.56
CA LEU A 7 14.28 12.46 -12.90
C LEU A 7 14.33 13.98 -12.78
N VAL A 8 15.01 14.48 -11.76
CA VAL A 8 15.12 15.92 -11.49
C VAL A 8 15.89 16.64 -12.59
N PHE A 9 16.89 16.00 -13.18
CA PHE A 9 17.71 16.55 -14.24
C PHE A 9 17.20 16.23 -15.64
N ALA A 10 16.12 15.44 -15.75
CA ALA A 10 15.54 15.10 -17.04
C ALA A 10 14.78 16.28 -17.66
N PRO A 11 14.79 16.45 -18.97
CA PRO A 11 13.90 17.37 -19.67
C PRO A 11 12.43 17.09 -19.31
N TRP A 12 11.59 18.10 -19.25
CA TRP A 12 10.21 17.99 -18.80
C TRP A 12 9.40 16.87 -19.49
N TYR A 13 9.63 16.66 -20.80
CA TYR A 13 8.94 15.60 -21.58
C TYR A 13 9.36 14.18 -21.19
N LEU A 14 10.52 14.00 -20.55
CA LEU A 14 10.97 12.72 -20.02
C LEU A 14 10.56 12.51 -18.57
N GLN A 15 10.20 13.56 -17.85
CA GLN A 15 9.83 13.45 -16.42
C GLN A 15 8.58 12.60 -16.20
N ILE A 16 7.59 12.68 -17.09
CA ILE A 16 6.37 11.86 -16.99
C ILE A 16 6.68 10.36 -17.14
N PRO A 17 7.25 9.88 -18.27
CA PRO A 17 7.55 8.46 -18.43
C PRO A 17 8.52 7.94 -17.36
N LEU A 18 9.54 8.71 -17.00
CA LEU A 18 10.47 8.33 -15.94
C LEU A 18 9.79 8.30 -14.55
N GLY A 19 8.85 9.20 -14.27
CA GLY A 19 8.05 9.18 -13.05
C GLY A 19 7.19 7.91 -12.93
N ILE A 20 6.56 7.50 -14.03
CA ILE A 20 5.83 6.23 -14.11
C ILE A 20 6.76 5.04 -13.83
N ILE A 21 7.92 4.99 -14.48
CA ILE A 21 8.93 3.93 -14.27
C ILE A 21 9.39 3.93 -12.80
N ASN A 22 9.63 5.11 -12.21
CA ASN A 22 10.00 5.21 -10.80
C ASN A 22 8.91 4.64 -9.87
N GLY A 23 7.65 4.93 -10.16
CA GLY A 23 6.51 4.34 -9.43
C GLY A 23 6.44 2.82 -9.53
N LEU A 24 6.73 2.26 -10.71
CA LEU A 24 6.84 0.81 -10.89
C LEU A 24 7.99 0.21 -10.07
N TYR A 25 9.16 0.88 -10.03
CA TYR A 25 10.26 0.43 -9.15
C TYR A 25 9.90 0.49 -7.68
N ILE A 26 9.16 1.50 -7.23
CA ILE A 26 8.63 1.56 -5.85
C ILE A 26 7.71 0.38 -5.59
N ALA A 27 6.85 0.02 -6.54
CA ALA A 27 5.97 -1.14 -6.43
C ALA A 27 6.76 -2.47 -6.36
N VAL A 28 7.80 -2.63 -7.16
CA VAL A 28 8.70 -3.80 -7.09
C VAL A 28 9.42 -3.87 -5.75
N LEU A 29 9.94 -2.75 -5.24
CA LEU A 29 10.54 -2.70 -3.91
C LEU A 29 9.54 -3.05 -2.81
N PHE A 30 8.28 -2.64 -2.98
CA PHE A 30 7.23 -3.05 -2.04
C PHE A 30 7.05 -4.57 -2.02
N VAL A 31 7.09 -5.27 -3.17
CA VAL A 31 7.02 -6.74 -3.21
C VAL A 31 8.19 -7.38 -2.47
N VAL A 32 9.40 -6.85 -2.64
CA VAL A 32 10.57 -7.30 -1.86
C VAL A 32 10.36 -7.07 -0.36
N GLY A 33 9.80 -5.91 0.00
CA GLY A 33 9.43 -5.58 1.39
C GLY A 33 8.36 -6.51 1.97
N HIS A 34 7.37 -6.88 1.15
CA HIS A 34 6.32 -7.85 1.43
C HIS A 34 6.92 -9.21 1.80
N ASP A 35 7.77 -9.78 0.95
CA ASP A 35 8.38 -11.09 1.17
C ASP A 35 9.31 -11.08 2.39
N ALA A 36 10.06 -10.00 2.58
CA ALA A 36 10.86 -9.81 3.77
C ALA A 36 9.98 -9.72 5.04
N ALA A 37 8.83 -9.06 4.98
CA ALA A 37 7.91 -8.97 6.12
C ALA A 37 7.25 -10.30 6.46
N HIS A 38 7.13 -11.22 5.50
CA HIS A 38 6.77 -12.63 5.71
C HIS A 38 7.93 -13.47 6.24
N GLY A 39 9.14 -12.93 6.29
CA GLY A 39 10.33 -13.66 6.74
C GLY A 39 10.94 -14.57 5.69
N ALA A 40 10.62 -14.38 4.41
CA ALA A 40 10.98 -15.28 3.32
C ALA A 40 12.33 -15.01 2.65
N LEU A 41 12.94 -13.81 2.85
CA LEU A 41 14.17 -13.45 2.13
C LEU A 41 15.46 -13.94 2.80
N PHE A 42 15.50 -13.97 4.13
CA PHE A 42 16.73 -14.27 4.88
C PHE A 42 16.49 -15.31 5.97
N PRO A 43 17.50 -16.10 6.32
CA PRO A 43 17.39 -17.07 7.42
C PRO A 43 17.15 -16.44 8.79
N ARG A 44 17.63 -15.22 9.00
CA ARG A 44 17.55 -14.52 10.29
C ARG A 44 16.40 -13.51 10.31
N ARG A 45 15.55 -13.57 11.33
CA ARG A 45 14.38 -12.67 11.51
C ARG A 45 14.74 -11.17 11.50
N TRP A 46 15.86 -10.80 12.12
CA TRP A 46 16.27 -9.39 12.15
C TRP A 46 16.66 -8.85 10.76
N MET A 47 17.28 -9.69 9.92
CA MET A 47 17.63 -9.31 8.52
C MET A 47 16.37 -9.08 7.69
N ASN A 48 15.38 -9.96 7.81
CA ASN A 48 14.09 -9.78 7.17
C ASN A 48 13.41 -8.47 7.61
N ARG A 49 13.39 -8.18 8.92
CA ARG A 49 12.80 -6.94 9.43
C ARG A 49 13.54 -5.69 8.98
N PHE A 50 14.84 -5.76 8.85
CA PHE A 50 15.67 -4.65 8.35
C PHE A 50 15.39 -4.42 6.86
N ALA A 51 15.45 -5.48 6.03
CA ALA A 51 15.16 -5.42 4.61
C ALA A 51 13.74 -4.93 4.33
N ALA A 52 12.74 -5.45 5.07
CA ALA A 52 11.36 -5.00 4.95
C ALA A 52 11.21 -3.49 5.23
N ARG A 53 11.86 -2.96 6.28
CA ARG A 53 11.81 -1.52 6.55
C ARG A 53 12.40 -0.71 5.41
N LEU A 54 13.59 -1.08 4.94
CA LEU A 54 14.23 -0.35 3.85
C LEU A 54 13.42 -0.39 2.56
N ALA A 55 12.89 -1.55 2.19
CA ALA A 55 12.15 -1.73 0.95
C ALA A 55 10.75 -1.08 0.99
N LEU A 56 10.12 -0.98 2.17
CA LEU A 56 8.82 -0.35 2.35
C LEU A 56 8.89 1.19 2.52
N LEU A 57 10.06 1.77 2.81
CA LEU A 57 10.21 3.22 2.99
C LEU A 57 9.82 4.03 1.74
N PRO A 58 10.28 3.68 0.52
CA PRO A 58 9.89 4.43 -0.69
C PRO A 58 8.39 4.38 -0.97
N ALA A 59 7.73 3.31 -0.54
CA ALA A 59 6.27 3.16 -0.62
C ALA A 59 5.53 3.79 0.57
N LEU A 60 6.23 4.42 1.50
CA LEU A 60 5.70 5.10 2.69
C LEU A 60 4.89 4.19 3.62
N HIS A 61 5.29 2.92 3.78
CA HIS A 61 4.58 1.95 4.62
C HIS A 61 5.32 1.70 5.93
N PRO A 62 4.70 2.00 7.10
CA PRO A 62 5.26 1.62 8.39
C PRO A 62 5.18 0.11 8.57
N LEU A 63 6.34 -0.58 8.68
CA LEU A 63 6.41 -2.04 8.73
C LEU A 63 5.49 -2.68 9.77
N SER A 64 5.39 -2.11 10.97
CA SER A 64 4.60 -2.68 12.06
C SER A 64 3.10 -2.66 11.80
N SER A 65 2.57 -1.59 11.15
CA SER A 65 1.17 -1.55 10.76
C SER A 65 0.91 -2.41 9.53
N TRP A 66 1.84 -2.45 8.59
CA TRP A 66 1.74 -3.32 7.44
C TRP A 66 1.67 -4.81 7.86
N ILE A 67 2.55 -5.27 8.75
CA ILE A 67 2.47 -6.63 9.30
C ILE A 67 1.13 -6.86 10.01
N HIS A 68 0.60 -5.87 10.69
CA HIS A 68 -0.69 -5.99 11.37
C HIS A 68 -1.86 -6.08 10.40
N SER A 69 -1.94 -5.16 9.43
CA SER A 69 -3.02 -5.12 8.43
C SER A 69 -2.95 -6.29 7.47
N HIS A 70 -1.76 -6.63 6.97
CA HIS A 70 -1.58 -7.66 5.97
C HIS A 70 -1.49 -9.07 6.56
N ASN A 71 -0.45 -9.37 7.38
CA ASN A 71 -0.23 -10.73 7.84
C ASN A 71 -1.26 -11.20 8.87
N ARG A 72 -1.82 -10.30 9.70
CA ARG A 72 -2.72 -10.68 10.80
C ARG A 72 -4.19 -10.44 10.51
N GLN A 73 -4.52 -9.46 9.68
CA GLN A 73 -5.92 -9.18 9.32
C GLN A 73 -6.26 -9.79 7.97
N HIS A 74 -5.58 -9.38 6.90
CA HIS A 74 -5.89 -9.86 5.56
C HIS A 74 -5.70 -11.38 5.45
N HIS A 75 -4.54 -11.94 5.77
CA HIS A 75 -4.32 -13.39 5.67
C HIS A 75 -5.20 -14.24 6.60
N ALA A 76 -5.54 -13.73 7.79
CA ALA A 76 -6.38 -14.46 8.73
C ALA A 76 -7.87 -14.38 8.37
N PHE A 77 -8.30 -13.32 7.67
CA PHE A 77 -9.71 -13.01 7.44
C PHE A 77 -10.00 -12.68 5.98
N THR A 78 -9.23 -13.23 5.05
CA THR A 78 -9.41 -12.99 3.60
C THR A 78 -10.86 -13.14 3.18
N ASN A 79 -11.40 -12.10 2.51
CA ASN A 79 -12.79 -12.00 2.05
C ASN A 79 -13.87 -11.97 3.16
N ILE A 80 -13.48 -11.85 4.44
CA ILE A 80 -14.45 -11.60 5.52
C ILE A 80 -14.66 -10.09 5.62
N ARG A 81 -15.81 -9.63 5.18
CA ARG A 81 -16.16 -8.23 4.96
C ARG A 81 -15.78 -7.26 6.08
N GLU A 82 -15.97 -7.63 7.34
CA GLU A 82 -15.75 -6.73 8.49
C GLU A 82 -14.34 -6.82 9.07
N LYS A 83 -13.57 -7.81 8.65
CA LYS A 83 -12.27 -8.16 9.23
C LYS A 83 -11.11 -8.02 8.25
N ASP A 84 -11.37 -8.22 6.95
CA ASP A 84 -10.35 -8.06 5.93
C ASP A 84 -10.02 -6.58 5.71
N SER A 85 -8.75 -6.23 5.73
CA SER A 85 -8.26 -4.88 5.47
C SER A 85 -8.21 -4.51 3.99
N SER A 86 -8.39 -5.49 3.09
CA SER A 86 -8.32 -5.29 1.64
C SER A 86 -9.61 -4.66 1.07
N LEU A 87 -10.02 -5.01 -0.13
CA LEU A 87 -11.22 -4.49 -0.77
C LEU A 87 -12.44 -5.41 -0.52
N PRO A 88 -13.13 -5.31 0.62
CA PRO A 88 -14.29 -6.17 0.88
C PRO A 88 -15.43 -5.86 -0.10
N PRO A 89 -16.24 -6.87 -0.48
CA PRO A 89 -17.44 -6.65 -1.27
C PRO A 89 -18.38 -5.70 -0.53
N LEU A 90 -18.96 -4.77 -1.26
CA LEU A 90 -19.91 -3.80 -0.72
C LEU A 90 -21.33 -4.33 -0.86
N ASP A 91 -22.09 -4.32 0.21
CA ASP A 91 -23.51 -4.66 0.19
C ASP A 91 -24.32 -3.57 -0.52
N LEU A 92 -25.39 -3.98 -1.22
CA LEU A 92 -26.26 -3.07 -1.94
C LEU A 92 -26.97 -2.08 -1.00
N ALA A 93 -27.39 -2.54 0.17
CA ALA A 93 -28.02 -1.67 1.19
C ALA A 93 -27.06 -0.59 1.68
N GLU A 94 -25.81 -0.98 2.01
CA GLU A 94 -24.76 -0.03 2.39
C GLU A 94 -24.44 0.94 1.27
N TYR A 95 -24.31 0.47 0.04
CA TYR A 95 -24.10 1.35 -1.11
C TYR A 95 -25.23 2.37 -1.28
N ARG A 96 -26.47 1.94 -1.15
CA ARG A 96 -27.65 2.82 -1.28
C ARG A 96 -27.76 3.83 -0.13
N SER A 97 -27.31 3.49 1.08
CA SER A 97 -27.33 4.39 2.25
C SER A 97 -26.29 5.52 2.14
N ARG A 98 -25.29 5.40 1.26
CA ARG A 98 -24.27 6.45 1.06
C ARG A 98 -24.88 7.67 0.39
N SER A 99 -24.33 8.85 0.69
CA SER A 99 -24.63 10.08 -0.02
C SER A 99 -24.33 9.97 -1.53
N ALA A 100 -24.87 10.85 -2.34
CA ALA A 100 -24.59 10.88 -3.79
C ALA A 100 -23.07 10.97 -4.08
N VAL A 101 -22.36 11.82 -3.34
CA VAL A 101 -20.89 11.93 -3.41
C VAL A 101 -20.23 10.62 -2.97
N GLY A 102 -20.66 10.02 -1.87
CA GLY A 102 -20.13 8.74 -1.39
C GLY A 102 -20.32 7.61 -2.41
N ARG A 103 -21.46 7.54 -3.09
CA ARG A 103 -21.69 6.58 -4.18
C ARG A 103 -20.82 6.85 -5.39
N TRP A 104 -20.62 8.12 -5.74
CA TRP A 104 -19.75 8.50 -6.85
C TRP A 104 -18.29 8.10 -6.56
N VAL A 105 -17.76 8.45 -5.38
CA VAL A 105 -16.41 8.05 -4.94
C VAL A 105 -16.26 6.53 -4.95
N THR A 106 -17.23 5.80 -4.38
CA THR A 106 -17.21 4.33 -4.34
C THR A 106 -17.12 3.72 -5.75
N ARG A 107 -17.90 4.23 -6.70
CA ARG A 107 -17.84 3.76 -8.09
C ARG A 107 -16.48 4.05 -8.72
N ARG A 108 -15.92 5.26 -8.49
CA ARG A 108 -14.61 5.63 -9.04
C ARG A 108 -13.48 4.80 -8.45
N CYS A 109 -13.46 4.62 -7.14
CA CYS A 109 -12.47 3.80 -6.44
C CYS A 109 -12.48 2.31 -6.84
N ARG A 110 -13.57 1.83 -7.45
CA ARG A 110 -13.70 0.44 -7.93
C ARG A 110 -13.49 0.28 -9.43
N THR A 111 -12.94 1.29 -10.11
CA THR A 111 -12.50 1.20 -11.49
C THR A 111 -11.00 0.93 -11.55
N TRP A 112 -10.54 0.35 -12.66
CA TRP A 112 -9.11 0.07 -12.87
C TRP A 112 -8.21 1.31 -12.72
N TYR A 113 -8.71 2.51 -13.06
CA TYR A 113 -7.97 3.77 -12.93
C TYR A 113 -8.15 4.46 -11.57
N GLY A 114 -9.15 4.08 -10.80
CA GLY A 114 -9.45 4.69 -9.49
C GLY A 114 -9.02 3.85 -8.30
N ILE A 115 -8.55 2.64 -8.54
CA ILE A 115 -8.18 1.69 -7.48
C ILE A 115 -7.03 2.18 -6.63
N GLY A 116 -6.07 2.92 -7.21
CA GLY A 116 -4.99 3.55 -6.47
C GLY A 116 -5.49 4.55 -5.43
N LEU A 117 -6.56 5.29 -5.75
CA LEU A 117 -7.20 6.19 -4.79
C LEU A 117 -7.86 5.41 -3.64
N HIS A 118 -8.52 4.27 -3.94
CA HIS A 118 -9.04 3.39 -2.91
C HIS A 118 -7.91 2.86 -2.01
N TYR A 119 -6.84 2.35 -2.62
CA TYR A 119 -5.68 1.89 -1.85
C TYR A 119 -5.14 2.98 -0.92
N PHE A 120 -4.95 4.19 -1.44
CA PHE A 120 -4.48 5.33 -0.66
C PHE A 120 -5.42 5.68 0.51
N LEU A 121 -6.73 5.85 0.25
CA LEU A 121 -7.68 6.34 1.24
C LEU A 121 -8.11 5.28 2.24
N ASP A 122 -8.41 4.08 1.75
CA ASP A 122 -9.05 3.05 2.56
C ASP A 122 -8.05 2.05 3.14
N ILE A 123 -6.96 1.74 2.46
CA ILE A 123 -5.96 0.80 2.96
C ILE A 123 -4.82 1.57 3.62
N TRP A 124 -4.04 2.32 2.83
CA TRP A 124 -2.84 2.98 3.34
C TRP A 124 -3.15 3.96 4.48
N TRP A 125 -4.08 4.90 4.28
CA TRP A 125 -4.40 5.91 5.29
C TRP A 125 -5.04 5.29 6.53
N LYS A 126 -6.13 4.52 6.36
CA LYS A 126 -6.96 4.05 7.48
C LYS A 126 -6.40 2.83 8.22
N TRP A 127 -5.58 2.02 7.58
CA TRP A 127 -5.05 0.81 8.21
C TRP A 127 -3.56 0.89 8.53
N GLU A 128 -2.79 1.65 7.76
CA GLU A 128 -1.34 1.60 7.87
C GLU A 128 -0.72 2.87 8.43
N PHE A 129 -1.07 4.05 7.91
CA PHE A 129 -0.44 5.29 8.32
C PHE A 129 -1.11 5.96 9.52
N ALA A 130 -2.45 6.10 9.51
CA ALA A 130 -3.24 6.72 10.56
C ALA A 130 -4.41 5.82 11.03
N PRO A 131 -4.13 4.57 11.46
CA PRO A 131 -5.19 3.66 11.89
C PRO A 131 -5.92 4.20 13.11
N SER A 132 -7.24 4.00 13.12
CA SER A 132 -8.06 4.24 14.31
C SER A 132 -7.62 3.31 15.45
N ARG A 133 -8.00 3.63 16.69
CA ARG A 133 -7.60 2.87 17.87
C ARG A 133 -7.87 1.36 17.76
N ASN A 134 -8.97 0.98 17.12
CA ASN A 134 -9.38 -0.43 16.94
C ASN A 134 -8.59 -1.15 15.83
N ARG A 135 -7.93 -0.40 14.94
CA ARG A 135 -7.13 -0.92 13.81
C ARG A 135 -5.63 -0.82 14.06
N ALA A 136 -5.23 -0.12 15.09
CA ALA A 136 -3.83 0.10 15.41
C ALA A 136 -3.12 -1.19 15.83
N PRO A 137 -1.83 -1.35 15.48
CA PRO A 137 -1.02 -2.48 15.94
C PRO A 137 -1.00 -2.59 17.46
N LYS A 138 -0.99 -3.82 17.98
CA LYS A 138 -0.94 -4.09 19.44
C LYS A 138 0.32 -3.54 20.12
N ASN A 139 1.41 -3.33 19.37
CA ASN A 139 2.65 -2.72 19.89
C ASN A 139 2.76 -1.25 19.49
N PRO A 140 2.31 -0.31 20.34
CA PRO A 140 2.30 1.12 20.00
C PRO A 140 3.70 1.73 19.91
N LYS A 141 4.71 1.18 20.60
CA LYS A 141 6.11 1.66 20.53
C LYS A 141 6.70 1.35 19.15
N ALA A 142 6.52 0.11 18.66
CA ALA A 142 6.98 -0.29 17.33
C ALA A 142 6.27 0.51 16.24
N PHE A 143 4.97 0.71 16.36
CA PHE A 143 4.18 1.51 15.40
C PHE A 143 4.66 2.97 15.35
N ARG A 144 4.83 3.61 16.50
CA ARG A 144 5.32 5.01 16.54
C ARG A 144 6.70 5.13 15.91
N ARG A 145 7.62 4.21 16.22
CA ARG A 145 8.96 4.19 15.64
C ARG A 145 8.91 4.03 14.11
N ASP A 146 8.19 3.03 13.60
CA ASP A 146 8.15 2.74 12.17
C ASP A 146 7.44 3.87 11.41
N ARG A 147 6.39 4.48 11.98
CA ARG A 147 5.75 5.67 11.42
C ARG A 147 6.66 6.89 11.40
N LEU A 148 7.43 7.12 12.47
CA LEU A 148 8.40 8.21 12.52
C LEU A 148 9.49 8.03 11.48
N LEU A 149 9.98 6.81 11.27
CA LEU A 149 10.94 6.51 10.20
C LEU A 149 10.38 6.84 8.81
N VAL A 150 9.13 6.51 8.55
CA VAL A 150 8.45 6.86 7.28
C VAL A 150 8.32 8.37 7.12
N ILE A 151 7.89 9.08 8.17
CA ILE A 151 7.79 10.55 8.15
C ILE A 151 9.16 11.18 7.90
N LEU A 152 10.19 10.75 8.64
CA LEU A 152 11.54 11.25 8.48
C LEU A 152 12.07 11.01 7.06
N PHE A 153 11.87 9.79 6.54
CA PHE A 153 12.24 9.47 5.16
C PHE A 153 11.50 10.39 4.16
N ALA A 154 10.19 10.56 4.31
CA ALA A 154 9.40 11.40 3.43
C ALA A 154 9.89 12.86 3.47
N VAL A 155 10.14 13.41 4.67
CA VAL A 155 10.65 14.78 4.83
C VAL A 155 12.02 14.92 4.17
N VAL A 156 12.98 14.05 4.48
CA VAL A 156 14.32 14.09 3.89
C VAL A 156 14.27 13.95 2.37
N TRP A 157 13.49 12.99 1.88
CA TRP A 157 13.37 12.76 0.44
C TRP A 157 12.70 13.93 -0.29
N LEU A 158 11.59 14.47 0.24
CA LEU A 158 10.89 15.61 -0.34
C LEU A 158 11.74 16.89 -0.30
N THR A 159 12.45 17.12 0.80
CA THR A 159 13.36 18.27 0.91
C THR A 159 14.50 18.16 -0.09
N ALA A 160 15.13 17.00 -0.21
CA ALA A 160 16.20 16.77 -1.17
C ALA A 160 15.73 16.92 -2.62
N LEU A 161 14.55 16.36 -2.95
CA LEU A 161 13.93 16.48 -4.26
C LEU A 161 13.60 17.94 -4.58
N SER A 162 12.96 18.67 -3.65
CA SER A 162 12.60 20.07 -3.84
C SER A 162 13.84 20.97 -3.96
N ALA A 163 14.86 20.74 -3.15
CA ALA A 163 16.11 21.49 -3.23
C ALA A 163 16.81 21.29 -4.59
N ALA A 164 16.78 20.06 -5.12
CA ALA A 164 17.39 19.76 -6.42
C ALA A 164 16.71 20.47 -7.61
N VAL A 165 15.43 20.84 -7.46
CA VAL A 165 14.68 21.64 -8.46
C VAL A 165 14.44 23.10 -8.02
N ASN A 166 15.27 23.62 -7.13
CA ASN A 166 15.16 24.98 -6.60
C ASN A 166 13.76 25.32 -6.01
N PHE A 167 13.14 24.34 -5.36
CA PHE A 167 11.80 24.42 -4.75
C PHE A 167 10.68 24.76 -5.75
N ASP A 168 10.84 24.42 -7.03
CA ASP A 168 9.77 24.57 -8.01
C ASP A 168 8.68 23.49 -7.81
N PRO A 169 7.45 23.87 -7.42
CA PRO A 169 6.37 22.93 -7.19
C PRO A 169 5.89 22.26 -8.47
N LEU A 170 6.04 22.89 -9.65
CA LEU A 170 5.64 22.32 -10.94
C LEU A 170 6.54 21.15 -11.33
N LEU A 171 7.75 21.08 -10.79
CA LEU A 171 8.68 19.98 -10.99
C LEU A 171 8.60 18.94 -9.85
N THR A 172 8.37 19.38 -8.61
CA THR A 172 8.32 18.50 -7.44
C THR A 172 7.03 17.69 -7.36
N ILE A 173 5.87 18.34 -7.52
CA ILE A 173 4.55 17.71 -7.32
C ILE A 173 4.31 16.55 -8.29
N PRO A 174 4.57 16.66 -9.61
CA PRO A 174 4.37 15.53 -10.52
C PRO A 174 5.19 14.29 -10.16
N GLN A 175 6.42 14.47 -9.67
CA GLN A 175 7.27 13.34 -9.29
C GLN A 175 6.71 12.58 -8.08
N VAL A 176 6.19 13.29 -7.10
CA VAL A 176 5.53 12.70 -5.92
C VAL A 176 4.25 11.98 -6.34
N LEU A 177 3.41 12.63 -7.14
CA LEU A 177 2.13 12.06 -7.58
C LEU A 177 2.33 10.83 -8.47
N LEU A 178 3.27 10.88 -9.41
CA LEU A 178 3.57 9.75 -10.29
C LEU A 178 4.25 8.61 -9.52
N GLY A 179 5.25 8.91 -8.68
CA GLY A 179 5.96 7.89 -7.92
C GLY A 179 5.05 7.16 -6.93
N PHE A 180 4.41 7.88 -6.03
CA PHE A 180 3.54 7.29 -5.02
C PHE A 180 2.19 6.83 -5.60
N GLY A 181 1.59 7.62 -6.52
CA GLY A 181 0.32 7.28 -7.14
C GLY A 181 0.40 6.02 -7.99
N MET A 182 1.45 5.84 -8.78
CA MET A 182 1.66 4.62 -9.53
C MET A 182 1.91 3.41 -8.65
N HIS A 183 2.65 3.57 -7.53
CA HIS A 183 2.77 2.52 -6.53
C HIS A 183 1.40 2.11 -5.99
N CYS A 184 0.56 3.06 -5.56
CA CYS A 184 -0.80 2.77 -5.08
C CYS A 184 -1.65 2.07 -6.16
N GLN A 185 -1.52 2.47 -7.42
CA GLN A 185 -2.24 1.87 -8.53
C GLN A 185 -1.82 0.42 -8.78
N MET A 186 -0.53 0.12 -8.67
CA MET A 186 0.01 -1.22 -8.88
C MET A 186 -0.34 -2.20 -7.75
N GLN A 187 -0.66 -1.73 -6.55
CA GLN A 187 -1.07 -2.60 -5.44
C GLN A 187 -2.35 -3.40 -5.73
N TRP A 188 -3.16 -2.94 -6.67
CA TRP A 188 -4.35 -3.69 -7.10
C TRP A 188 -4.03 -5.08 -7.68
N HIS A 189 -2.98 -5.19 -8.47
CA HIS A 189 -2.61 -6.47 -9.09
C HIS A 189 -2.19 -7.54 -8.06
N THR A 190 -1.76 -7.14 -6.88
CA THR A 190 -1.45 -8.05 -5.78
C THR A 190 -2.69 -8.42 -4.94
N LEU A 191 -3.77 -7.64 -5.03
CA LEU A 191 -4.99 -7.81 -4.23
C LEU A 191 -6.17 -8.35 -5.06
N GLY A 192 -6.13 -8.24 -6.39
CA GLY A 192 -7.30 -8.27 -7.28
C GLY A 192 -7.51 -9.50 -8.16
N ASP A 193 -6.62 -10.47 -8.21
CA ASP A 193 -6.72 -11.62 -9.14
C ASP A 193 -7.71 -12.74 -8.69
N ARG A 194 -8.73 -12.39 -7.94
CA ARG A 194 -9.86 -13.29 -7.72
C ARG A 194 -11.13 -12.64 -8.22
N GLU A 195 -11.25 -12.56 -9.53
CA GLU A 195 -12.56 -12.45 -10.15
C GLU A 195 -13.39 -13.68 -9.72
N THR A 196 -14.40 -13.44 -8.89
CA THR A 196 -15.51 -14.37 -8.80
C THR A 196 -16.17 -14.37 -10.17
N GLU A 197 -16.11 -15.51 -10.86
CA GLU A 197 -16.84 -15.73 -12.11
C GLU A 197 -18.28 -15.20 -11.95
N PRO A 198 -18.81 -14.42 -12.91
CA PRO A 198 -20.18 -13.96 -12.85
C PRO A 198 -21.09 -15.17 -13.12
N GLY A 199 -21.65 -15.76 -12.06
CA GLY A 199 -22.66 -16.81 -12.25
C GLY A 199 -22.83 -17.86 -11.17
N GLU A 200 -22.00 -17.91 -10.13
CA GLU A 200 -22.27 -18.83 -9.03
C GLU A 200 -22.94 -18.12 -7.84
N PRO A 201 -24.15 -18.56 -7.43
CA PRO A 201 -24.76 -18.12 -6.19
C PRO A 201 -23.86 -18.61 -5.04
N GLY A 202 -23.47 -17.69 -4.16
CA GLY A 202 -22.47 -17.85 -3.12
C GLY A 202 -22.60 -19.12 -2.27
N VAL A 203 -21.97 -20.18 -2.70
CA VAL A 203 -21.68 -21.34 -1.88
C VAL A 203 -20.37 -21.04 -1.18
N LEU A 204 -20.45 -20.72 0.10
CA LEU A 204 -19.31 -20.69 1.02
C LEU A 204 -18.63 -22.09 0.99
N ARG A 205 -17.70 -22.28 0.07
CA ARG A 205 -16.78 -23.41 0.18
C ARG A 205 -15.86 -23.12 1.37
N ARG A 206 -16.17 -23.79 2.45
CA ARG A 206 -15.27 -23.93 3.60
C ARG A 206 -13.98 -24.58 3.11
N VAL A 207 -12.99 -23.77 2.71
CA VAL A 207 -11.64 -24.28 2.46
C VAL A 207 -11.13 -24.77 3.81
N ARG A 208 -11.05 -26.09 3.97
CA ARG A 208 -10.31 -26.71 5.07
C ARG A 208 -8.88 -26.22 4.97
N SER A 209 -8.49 -25.36 5.88
CA SER A 209 -7.10 -24.99 6.11
C SER A 209 -6.34 -26.27 6.48
N HIS A 210 -5.54 -26.78 5.55
CA HIS A 210 -4.50 -27.75 5.91
C HIS A 210 -3.53 -27.00 6.81
N GLY A 211 -3.46 -27.48 8.05
CA GLY A 211 -2.68 -26.86 9.10
C GLY A 211 -1.20 -26.75 8.71
N HIS A 212 -0.74 -25.54 8.48
CA HIS A 212 0.65 -25.22 8.68
C HIS A 212 0.84 -24.93 10.17
N ARG A 213 1.49 -25.88 10.82
CA ARG A 213 1.96 -25.76 12.21
C ARG A 213 2.74 -24.47 12.32
N ALA A 214 2.25 -23.57 13.17
CA ALA A 214 2.97 -22.41 13.60
C ALA A 214 4.29 -22.89 14.25
N CYS A 215 5.41 -22.55 13.66
CA CYS A 215 6.67 -22.58 14.38
C CYS A 215 6.68 -21.42 15.36
N ALA A 216 6.77 -21.77 16.63
CA ALA A 216 6.93 -20.89 17.77
C ALA A 216 8.20 -20.03 17.68
#